data_9acb8a5e415e18a55ed67f75f6cf58ec
#
_entry.id   9acb8a5e415e18a55ed67f75f6cf58ec
#
_cell.length_a   1.000
_cell.length_b   1.000
_cell.length_c   1.000
_cell.angle_alpha   90.00
_cell.angle_beta   90.00
_cell.angle_gamma   90.00
#
_symmetry.space_group_name_H-M   'P 1'
#
loop_
_entity.id
_entity.type
_entity.pdbx_description
1 polymer ?
#
loop_
_entity_poly.entity_id
_entity_poly.type
_entity_poly.pdbx_seq_one_letter_code
_entity_poly.pdbx_strand_id
1 'polypeptide(L)'
;MNADIAYLDASAAVKLLMTERESPALRRWLRPRPVRASASLLRVELLRIVRRAGLPGLIPEARKLLAGVHLIHLDDSLLDRAADLDPTDLRSLDSIHLAAAASLGDELAAIVSYDDRLLAAATSLGLPIATPS
;
A
#
# COMPACT_ATOMS: atom_id res chain seq x y z
N MET A 1 -3.53 -10.15 20.42
CA MET A 1 -3.84 -9.22 19.32
C MET A 1 -3.22 -9.74 18.07
N ASN A 2 -4.01 -9.91 17.05
CA ASN A 2 -3.53 -10.49 15.81
C ASN A 2 -3.17 -9.39 14.82
N ALA A 3 -1.92 -9.39 14.37
CA ALA A 3 -1.46 -8.53 13.29
C ALA A 3 -1.92 -9.16 11.97
N ASP A 4 -3.10 -8.80 11.50
CA ASP A 4 -3.72 -9.44 10.35
C ASP A 4 -4.05 -8.48 9.18
N ILE A 5 -3.77 -7.19 9.33
CA ILE A 5 -4.03 -6.23 8.28
C ILE A 5 -2.83 -6.12 7.35
N ALA A 6 -3.06 -6.40 6.06
CA ALA A 6 -2.07 -6.19 5.02
C ALA A 6 -2.22 -4.77 4.46
N TYR A 7 -1.19 -3.95 4.58
CA TYR A 7 -1.17 -2.61 3.98
C TYR A 7 -0.57 -2.71 2.59
N LEU A 8 -1.32 -2.27 1.58
CA LEU A 8 -0.89 -2.34 0.18
C LEU A 8 -0.52 -0.95 -0.32
N ASP A 9 0.68 -0.78 -0.86
CA ASP A 9 1.00 0.41 -1.63
C ASP A 9 0.54 0.22 -3.09
N ALA A 10 0.76 1.23 -3.93
CA ALA A 10 0.33 1.16 -5.33
C ALA A 10 1.05 0.06 -6.11
N SER A 11 2.33 -0.22 -5.79
CA SER A 11 3.10 -1.26 -6.49
C SER A 11 2.53 -2.65 -6.24
N ALA A 12 1.98 -2.90 -5.05
CA ALA A 12 1.32 -4.15 -4.73
C ALA A 12 -0.09 -4.20 -5.33
N ALA A 13 -0.85 -3.12 -5.17
CA ALA A 13 -2.23 -3.07 -5.67
C ALA A 13 -2.30 -3.31 -7.19
N VAL A 14 -1.36 -2.76 -7.96
CA VAL A 14 -1.35 -2.94 -9.40
C VAL A 14 -1.15 -4.40 -9.80
N LYS A 15 -0.43 -5.19 -9.01
CA LYS A 15 -0.23 -6.62 -9.27
C LYS A 15 -1.48 -7.46 -9.01
N LEU A 16 -2.44 -6.93 -8.29
CA LEU A 16 -3.76 -7.57 -8.13
C LEU A 16 -4.70 -7.21 -9.27
N LEU A 17 -4.40 -6.16 -10.01
CA LEU A 17 -5.20 -5.69 -11.13
C LEU A 17 -4.65 -6.18 -12.47
N MET A 18 -3.33 -6.07 -12.65
CA MET A 18 -2.64 -6.53 -13.85
C MET A 18 -1.75 -7.72 -13.47
N THR A 19 -1.94 -8.85 -14.15
CA THR A 19 -1.16 -10.05 -13.86
C THR A 19 0.29 -9.86 -14.24
N GLU A 20 1.17 -9.95 -13.25
CA GLU A 20 2.61 -9.87 -13.41
C GLU A 20 3.25 -11.10 -12.77
N ARG A 21 4.57 -11.22 -12.86
CA ARG A 21 5.30 -12.41 -12.38
C ARG A 21 5.00 -12.74 -10.92
N GLU A 22 4.90 -11.72 -10.08
CA GLU A 22 4.71 -11.89 -8.64
C GLU A 22 3.24 -12.02 -8.22
N SER A 23 2.31 -11.80 -9.13
CA SER A 23 0.87 -11.79 -8.78
C SER A 23 0.38 -13.07 -8.12
N PRO A 24 0.77 -14.28 -8.59
CA PRO A 24 0.33 -15.51 -7.93
C PRO A 24 0.84 -15.63 -6.49
N ALA A 25 2.10 -15.28 -6.24
CA ALA A 25 2.68 -15.31 -4.89
C ALA A 25 2.01 -14.29 -3.98
N LEU A 26 1.72 -13.11 -4.50
CA LEU A 26 1.03 -12.06 -3.75
C LEU A 26 -0.37 -12.53 -3.34
N ARG A 27 -1.12 -13.14 -4.26
CA ARG A 27 -2.46 -13.63 -3.98
C ARG A 27 -2.44 -14.74 -2.92
N ARG A 28 -1.46 -15.64 -2.98
CA ARG A 28 -1.28 -16.69 -1.97
C ARG A 28 -1.00 -16.10 -0.61
N TRP A 29 -0.12 -15.11 -0.54
CA TRP A 29 0.25 -14.45 0.72
C TRP A 29 -0.94 -13.71 1.33
N LEU A 30 -1.78 -13.07 0.50
CA LEU A 30 -2.96 -12.33 0.95
C LEU A 30 -4.13 -13.21 1.36
N ARG A 31 -4.22 -14.45 0.85
CA ARG A 31 -5.37 -15.31 1.06
C ARG A 31 -5.74 -15.50 2.53
N PRO A 32 -4.79 -15.80 3.44
CA PRO A 32 -5.12 -15.91 4.87
C PRO A 32 -5.26 -14.55 5.56
N ARG A 33 -5.12 -13.45 4.83
CA ARG A 33 -5.16 -12.08 5.35
C ARG A 33 -6.21 -11.27 4.60
N PRO A 34 -7.52 -11.49 4.92
CA PRO A 34 -8.59 -10.86 4.15
C PRO A 34 -8.73 -9.35 4.38
N VAL A 35 -8.25 -8.84 5.51
CA VAL A 35 -8.35 -7.41 5.81
C VAL A 35 -7.18 -6.67 5.17
N ARG A 36 -7.50 -5.78 4.27
CA ARG A 36 -6.52 -5.01 3.49
C ARG A 36 -6.77 -3.53 3.65
N ALA A 37 -5.70 -2.78 3.81
CA ALA A 37 -5.75 -1.34 3.99
C ALA A 37 -4.75 -0.64 3.09
N SER A 38 -4.96 0.64 2.88
CA SER A 38 -4.01 1.54 2.23
C SER A 38 -4.37 2.97 2.62
N ALA A 39 -3.57 3.93 2.21
CA ALA A 39 -3.94 5.34 2.32
C ALA A 39 -4.98 5.66 1.23
N SER A 40 -5.86 6.63 1.50
CA SER A 40 -6.84 7.08 0.49
C SER A 40 -6.17 7.62 -0.78
N LEU A 41 -4.89 7.96 -0.69
CA LEU A 41 -4.04 8.30 -1.83
C LEU A 41 -4.03 7.21 -2.90
N LEU A 42 -4.19 5.95 -2.52
CA LEU A 42 -4.20 4.81 -3.45
C LEU A 42 -5.28 4.98 -4.53
N ARG A 43 -6.39 5.63 -4.18
CA ARG A 43 -7.47 5.94 -5.12
C ARG A 43 -6.96 6.65 -6.38
N VAL A 44 -6.11 7.65 -6.16
CA VAL A 44 -5.52 8.41 -7.25
C VAL A 44 -4.40 7.62 -7.92
N GLU A 45 -3.52 7.05 -7.12
CA GLU A 45 -2.34 6.35 -7.64
C GLU A 45 -2.73 5.20 -8.56
N LEU A 46 -3.65 4.34 -8.13
CA LEU A 46 -4.03 3.15 -8.91
C LEU A 46 -4.71 3.54 -10.22
N LEU A 47 -5.66 4.48 -10.17
CA LEU A 47 -6.36 4.93 -11.37
C LEU A 47 -5.42 5.65 -12.34
N ARG A 48 -4.45 6.40 -11.84
CA ARG A 48 -3.44 7.05 -12.68
C ARG A 48 -2.53 6.04 -13.37
N ILE A 49 -2.15 4.97 -12.67
CA ILE A 49 -1.35 3.90 -13.26
C ILE A 49 -2.10 3.26 -14.43
N VAL A 50 -3.37 2.93 -14.25
CA VAL A 50 -4.21 2.33 -15.29
C VAL A 50 -4.31 3.26 -16.52
N ARG A 51 -4.54 4.55 -16.28
CA ARG A 51 -4.65 5.52 -17.37
C ARG A 51 -3.33 5.69 -18.11
N ARG A 52 -2.22 5.74 -17.38
CA ARG A 52 -0.89 5.87 -17.98
C ARG A 52 -0.53 4.66 -18.81
N ALA A 53 -0.98 3.47 -18.40
CA ALA A 53 -0.78 2.23 -19.15
C ALA A 53 -1.64 2.15 -20.41
N GLY A 54 -2.60 3.07 -20.60
CA GLY A 54 -3.50 3.04 -21.74
C GLY A 54 -4.52 1.93 -21.69
N LEU A 55 -4.95 1.53 -20.50
CA LEU A 55 -5.87 0.42 -20.29
C LEU A 55 -7.17 0.89 -19.62
N PRO A 56 -7.95 1.78 -20.27
CA PRO A 56 -9.16 2.33 -19.63
C PRO A 56 -10.22 1.26 -19.31
N GLY A 57 -10.17 0.11 -19.98
CA GLY A 57 -11.07 -1.02 -19.70
C GLY A 57 -10.87 -1.60 -18.31
N LEU A 58 -9.72 -1.34 -17.66
CA LEU A 58 -9.44 -1.81 -16.30
C LEU A 58 -9.95 -0.85 -15.23
N ILE A 59 -10.48 0.32 -15.59
CA ILE A 59 -10.98 1.27 -14.59
C ILE A 59 -12.09 0.66 -13.70
N PRO A 60 -13.11 -0.03 -14.25
CA PRO A 60 -14.12 -0.68 -13.39
C PRO A 60 -13.49 -1.68 -12.42
N GLU A 61 -12.54 -2.49 -12.87
CA GLU A 61 -11.86 -3.47 -12.01
C GLU A 61 -11.01 -2.77 -10.93
N ALA A 62 -10.34 -1.68 -11.28
CA ALA A 62 -9.58 -0.91 -10.30
C ALA A 62 -10.49 -0.34 -9.21
N ARG A 63 -11.66 0.20 -9.59
CA ARG A 63 -12.63 0.71 -8.62
C ARG A 63 -13.16 -0.40 -7.72
N LYS A 64 -13.39 -1.58 -8.28
CA LYS A 64 -13.83 -2.76 -7.53
C LYS A 64 -12.76 -3.18 -6.52
N LEU A 65 -11.50 -3.19 -6.93
CA LEU A 65 -10.39 -3.50 -6.04
C LEU A 65 -10.34 -2.48 -4.89
N LEU A 66 -10.44 -1.19 -5.19
CA LEU A 66 -10.43 -0.14 -4.17
C LEU A 66 -11.59 -0.28 -3.18
N ALA A 67 -12.76 -0.73 -3.64
CA ALA A 67 -13.92 -0.95 -2.76
C ALA A 67 -13.66 -2.06 -1.74
N GLY A 68 -12.74 -2.98 -2.03
CA GLY A 68 -12.36 -4.06 -1.11
C GLY A 68 -11.21 -3.72 -0.18
N VAL A 69 -10.68 -2.50 -0.23
CA VAL A 69 -9.57 -2.04 0.60
C VAL A 69 -10.05 -0.96 1.55
N HIS A 70 -9.68 -1.09 2.83
CA HIS A 70 -9.95 -0.04 3.80
C HIS A 70 -9.00 1.13 3.54
N LEU A 71 -9.52 2.25 3.07
CA LEU A 71 -8.73 3.43 2.73
C LEU A 71 -8.67 4.38 3.91
N ILE A 72 -7.46 4.53 4.47
CA ILE A 72 -7.21 5.37 5.64
C ILE A 72 -7.28 6.83 5.22
N HIS A 73 -8.14 7.58 5.90
CA HIS A 73 -8.33 9.00 5.63
C HIS A 73 -7.06 9.80 6.00
N LEU A 74 -6.66 10.70 5.11
CA LEU A 74 -5.48 11.56 5.28
C LEU A 74 -5.88 12.84 6.01
N ASP A 75 -6.07 12.74 7.33
CA ASP A 75 -6.38 13.91 8.15
C ASP A 75 -5.12 14.71 8.49
N ASP A 76 -5.30 15.87 9.09
CA ASP A 76 -4.18 16.76 9.40
C ASP A 76 -3.15 16.10 10.31
N SER A 77 -3.60 15.34 11.29
CA SER A 77 -2.72 14.65 12.23
C SER A 77 -1.81 13.64 11.52
N LEU A 78 -2.39 12.85 10.60
CA LEU A 78 -1.62 11.88 9.82
C LEU A 78 -0.62 12.58 8.90
N LEU A 79 -1.06 13.65 8.23
CA LEU A 79 -0.18 14.41 7.33
C LEU A 79 0.97 15.07 8.09
N ASP A 80 0.70 15.59 9.30
CA ASP A 80 1.75 16.15 10.14
C ASP A 80 2.79 15.09 10.53
N ARG A 81 2.33 13.88 10.90
CA ARG A 81 3.23 12.77 11.19
C ARG A 81 4.06 12.37 9.97
N ALA A 82 3.43 12.36 8.80
CA ALA A 82 4.14 12.05 7.54
C ALA A 82 5.25 13.07 7.28
N ALA A 83 4.98 14.34 7.53
CA ALA A 83 5.96 15.42 7.32
C ALA A 83 7.18 15.29 8.22
N ASP A 84 7.02 14.67 9.39
CA ASP A 84 8.09 14.55 10.39
C ASP A 84 8.90 13.25 10.27
N LEU A 85 8.57 12.37 9.32
CA LEU A 85 9.26 11.09 9.20
C LEU A 85 10.70 11.23 8.71
N ASP A 86 11.58 10.38 9.23
CA ASP A 86 12.95 10.22 8.76
C ASP A 86 13.05 9.01 7.83
N PRO A 87 14.01 8.98 6.92
CA PRO A 87 15.05 10.00 6.68
C PRO A 87 14.48 11.25 6.00
N THR A 88 15.18 12.37 6.13
CA THR A 88 14.69 13.68 5.64
C THR A 88 14.55 13.76 4.12
N ASP A 89 15.20 12.85 3.36
CA ASP A 89 15.09 12.81 1.91
C ASP A 89 13.95 11.89 1.44
N LEU A 90 13.14 11.38 2.36
CA LEU A 90 11.99 10.55 2.04
C LEU A 90 10.98 11.35 1.20
N ARG A 91 10.50 10.73 0.11
CA ARG A 91 9.53 11.39 -0.77
C ARG A 91 8.18 11.54 -0.07
N SER A 92 7.45 12.60 -0.40
CA SER A 92 6.17 12.92 0.24
C SER A 92 5.16 11.78 0.15
N LEU A 93 5.02 11.14 -1.02
CA LEU A 93 4.06 10.05 -1.17
C LEU A 93 4.46 8.83 -0.36
N ASP A 94 5.75 8.53 -0.28
CA ASP A 94 6.26 7.44 0.54
C ASP A 94 6.02 7.72 2.03
N SER A 95 6.26 8.95 2.48
CA SER A 95 6.03 9.32 3.87
C SER A 95 4.55 9.21 4.25
N ILE A 96 3.65 9.55 3.33
CA ILE A 96 2.20 9.40 3.57
C ILE A 96 1.84 7.92 3.73
N HIS A 97 2.33 7.04 2.85
CA HIS A 97 2.08 5.61 2.97
C HIS A 97 2.64 5.05 4.28
N LEU A 98 3.85 5.46 4.65
CA LEU A 98 4.47 4.97 5.89
C LEU A 98 3.71 5.44 7.13
N ALA A 99 3.28 6.69 7.16
CA ALA A 99 2.48 7.22 8.27
C ALA A 99 1.13 6.52 8.36
N ALA A 100 0.48 6.28 7.22
CA ALA A 100 -0.79 5.58 7.18
C ALA A 100 -0.66 4.14 7.68
N ALA A 101 0.37 3.42 7.22
CA ALA A 101 0.63 2.06 7.66
C ALA A 101 0.94 2.02 9.15
N ALA A 102 1.77 2.94 9.64
CA ALA A 102 2.13 3.01 11.05
C ALA A 102 0.92 3.29 11.94
N SER A 103 -0.10 3.97 11.43
CA SER A 103 -1.31 4.27 12.20
C SER A 103 -2.10 3.02 12.56
N LEU A 104 -1.86 1.90 11.89
CA LEU A 104 -2.49 0.62 12.20
C LEU A 104 -1.91 -0.04 13.46
N GLY A 105 -0.72 0.41 13.90
CA GLY A 105 -0.11 -0.11 15.11
C GLY A 105 0.08 -1.61 15.10
N ASP A 106 -0.32 -2.27 16.16
CA ASP A 106 -0.15 -3.72 16.33
C ASP A 106 -1.01 -4.56 15.38
N GLU A 107 -1.99 -3.96 14.72
CA GLU A 107 -2.83 -4.65 13.73
C GLU A 107 -2.14 -4.81 12.39
N LEU A 108 -1.05 -4.09 12.15
CA LEU A 108 -0.33 -4.16 10.87
C LEU A 108 0.44 -5.48 10.77
N ALA A 109 0.04 -6.36 9.86
CA ALA A 109 0.78 -7.58 9.56
C ALA A 109 2.06 -7.26 8.78
N ALA A 110 1.93 -6.48 7.72
CA ALA A 110 3.08 -6.03 6.92
C ALA A 110 2.66 -4.95 5.94
N ILE A 111 3.62 -4.11 5.56
CA ILE A 111 3.51 -3.27 4.37
C ILE A 111 3.93 -4.13 3.19
N VAL A 112 2.99 -4.34 2.27
CA VAL A 112 3.22 -5.14 1.07
C VAL A 112 3.58 -4.20 -0.07
N SER A 113 4.79 -4.33 -0.58
CA SER A 113 5.32 -3.44 -1.60
C SER A 113 6.33 -4.14 -2.48
N TYR A 114 6.52 -3.62 -3.67
CA TYR A 114 7.58 -4.03 -4.61
C TYR A 114 8.47 -2.84 -4.96
N ASP A 115 8.34 -1.76 -4.19
CA ASP A 115 9.17 -0.56 -4.32
C ASP A 115 10.30 -0.65 -3.29
N ASP A 116 11.53 -0.89 -3.75
CA ASP A 116 12.68 -1.09 -2.88
C ASP A 116 12.93 0.12 -1.96
N ARG A 117 12.65 1.32 -2.45
CA ARG A 117 12.85 2.55 -1.68
C ARG A 117 11.87 2.62 -0.50
N LEU A 118 10.60 2.29 -0.74
CA LEU A 118 9.58 2.26 0.32
C LEU A 118 9.89 1.16 1.33
N LEU A 119 10.28 -0.02 0.84
CA LEU A 119 10.63 -1.16 1.70
C LEU A 119 11.80 -0.83 2.63
N ALA A 120 12.83 -0.17 2.09
CA ALA A 120 14.00 0.23 2.88
C ALA A 120 13.60 1.24 3.97
N ALA A 121 12.78 2.22 3.62
CA ALA A 121 12.32 3.23 4.58
C ALA A 121 11.44 2.59 5.67
N ALA A 122 10.53 1.69 5.29
CA ALA A 122 9.69 0.97 6.24
C ALA A 122 10.52 0.18 7.23
N THR A 123 11.54 -0.53 6.72
CA THR A 123 12.45 -1.32 7.56
C THR A 123 13.20 -0.42 8.55
N SER A 124 13.68 0.73 8.10
CA SER A 124 14.40 1.66 8.99
C SER A 124 13.51 2.24 10.08
N LEU A 125 12.19 2.29 9.86
CA LEU A 125 11.22 2.73 10.86
C LEU A 125 10.74 1.59 11.76
N GLY A 126 11.25 0.37 11.56
CA GLY A 126 10.85 -0.79 12.35
C GLY A 126 9.49 -1.36 11.97
N LEU A 127 8.97 -1.03 10.79
CA LEU A 127 7.68 -1.55 10.34
C LEU A 127 7.87 -2.87 9.60
N PRO A 128 6.96 -3.84 9.81
CA PRO A 128 7.05 -5.13 9.12
C PRO A 128 6.76 -4.96 7.63
N ILE A 129 7.50 -5.70 6.80
CA ILE A 129 7.37 -5.64 5.35
C ILE A 129 7.16 -7.02 4.76
N ALA A 130 6.56 -7.07 3.57
CA ALA A 130 6.43 -8.27 2.77
C ALA A 130 6.53 -7.92 1.29
N THR A 131 7.23 -8.76 0.55
CA THR A 131 7.38 -8.61 -0.91
C THR A 131 7.27 -10.00 -1.54
N PRO A 132 6.06 -10.62 -1.53
CA PRO A 132 5.89 -11.99 -2.00
C PRO A 132 6.27 -12.17 -3.46
N SER A 133 7.07 -13.21 -3.73
CA SER A 133 7.57 -13.47 -5.08
C SER A 133 7.72 -14.97 -5.35
#